data_5f5d59509c2e1e096cb7f2b32db7d4c1
#
_entry.id   5f5d59509c2e1e096cb7f2b32db7d4c1
#
_cell.length_a   1.000
_cell.length_b   1.000
_cell.length_c   1.000
_cell.angle_alpha   90.00
_cell.angle_beta   90.00
_cell.angle_gamma   90.00
#
_symmetry.space_group_name_H-M   'P 1'
#
loop_
_entity.id
_entity.type
_entity.pdbx_description
1 polymer ?
#
loop_
_entity_poly.entity_id
_entity_poly.type
_entity_poly.pdbx_seq_one_letter_code
_entity_poly.pdbx_strand_id
1 'polypeptide(L)'
;MNYRTLLWWVCISASVSAQQVNYEVRFPNIRHHEAEVTAVFSDISSPVLDIRMSRSSPGRYALHEFIKNVYSVRAEDGRGKKLDVTQNDPYGWQVSAHDGTVRFFYTVYGDHIDGTYLSLDASHAHINPPAMFVYAQNADHRNIRLRFTLPDKTWRIATQLKESGASVYIASDLAYLMDSPIEISAFQESSWRVPATSGDILFSLILHHTGTPKQT
;
A
#
# COMPACT_ATOMS: atom_id res chain seq x y z
N MET A 1 -63.93 -4.00 -21.21
CA MET A 1 -62.98 -4.79 -20.36
C MET A 1 -61.59 -4.26 -20.65
N ASN A 2 -61.08 -3.31 -19.80
CA ASN A 2 -59.82 -2.59 -20.07
C ASN A 2 -58.70 -3.23 -19.27
N TYR A 3 -57.74 -3.86 -19.93
CA TYR A 3 -56.50 -4.39 -19.32
C TYR A 3 -55.45 -3.28 -19.26
N ARG A 4 -55.15 -2.77 -18.03
CA ARG A 4 -54.04 -1.88 -17.78
C ARG A 4 -52.78 -2.74 -17.59
N THR A 5 -51.90 -2.72 -18.59
CA THR A 5 -50.56 -3.33 -18.51
C THR A 5 -49.70 -2.50 -17.59
N LEU A 6 -49.32 -3.03 -16.40
CA LEU A 6 -48.30 -2.43 -15.53
C LEU A 6 -46.93 -2.82 -16.07
N LEU A 7 -46.20 -1.85 -16.61
CA LEU A 7 -44.74 -2.01 -16.87
C LEU A 7 -43.97 -1.84 -15.56
N TRP A 8 -43.36 -2.93 -15.10
CA TRP A 8 -42.37 -2.89 -14.02
C TRP A 8 -41.03 -2.44 -14.59
N TRP A 9 -40.57 -1.24 -14.18
CA TRP A 9 -39.23 -0.80 -14.43
C TRP A 9 -38.31 -1.51 -13.41
N VAL A 10 -37.51 -2.47 -13.87
CA VAL A 10 -36.40 -3.03 -13.08
C VAL A 10 -35.23 -2.07 -13.18
N CYS A 11 -35.00 -1.25 -12.14
CA CYS A 11 -33.76 -0.50 -11.99
C CYS A 11 -32.65 -1.48 -11.69
N ILE A 12 -31.88 -1.86 -12.71
CA ILE A 12 -30.58 -2.52 -12.50
C ILE A 12 -29.62 -1.44 -12.00
N SER A 13 -29.41 -1.36 -10.70
CA SER A 13 -28.34 -0.60 -10.09
C SER A 13 -27.02 -1.28 -10.45
N ALA A 14 -26.36 -0.81 -11.51
CA ALA A 14 -24.98 -1.14 -11.76
C ALA A 14 -24.16 -0.57 -10.58
N SER A 15 -23.70 -1.43 -9.70
CA SER A 15 -22.69 -1.06 -8.70
C SER A 15 -21.44 -0.67 -9.46
N VAL A 16 -21.20 0.63 -9.61
CA VAL A 16 -19.90 1.14 -10.07
C VAL A 16 -18.91 0.74 -8.96
N SER A 17 -18.23 -0.38 -9.18
CA SER A 17 -17.06 -0.71 -8.34
C SER A 17 -16.05 0.42 -8.55
N ALA A 18 -15.81 1.21 -7.51
CA ALA A 18 -14.77 2.23 -7.57
C ALA A 18 -13.45 1.52 -7.93
N GLN A 19 -12.79 2.00 -8.99
CA GLN A 19 -11.49 1.48 -9.40
C GLN A 19 -10.54 1.54 -8.20
N GLN A 20 -9.99 0.40 -7.81
CA GLN A 20 -9.20 0.26 -6.60
C GLN A 20 -7.88 -0.44 -6.92
N VAL A 21 -6.79 0.06 -6.33
CA VAL A 21 -5.50 -0.65 -6.29
C VAL A 21 -5.42 -1.38 -4.96
N ASN A 22 -5.03 -2.65 -4.98
CA ASN A 22 -4.92 -3.44 -3.76
C ASN A 22 -3.47 -3.87 -3.56
N TYR A 23 -2.96 -3.67 -2.35
CA TYR A 23 -1.67 -4.20 -1.92
C TYR A 23 -1.87 -5.21 -0.79
N GLU A 24 -1.17 -6.33 -0.89
CA GLU A 24 -1.01 -7.31 0.18
C GLU A 24 0.46 -7.37 0.55
N VAL A 25 0.76 -7.18 1.85
CA VAL A 25 2.12 -7.18 2.38
C VAL A 25 2.26 -8.30 3.39
N ARG A 26 3.32 -9.09 3.25
CA ARG A 26 3.68 -10.18 4.16
C ARG A 26 5.17 -10.10 4.49
N PHE A 27 5.55 -10.67 5.62
CA PHE A 27 6.91 -10.61 6.16
C PHE A 27 7.47 -12.02 6.46
N PRO A 28 7.49 -12.95 5.49
CA PRO A 28 7.91 -14.33 5.76
C PRO A 28 9.38 -14.44 6.14
N ASN A 29 10.19 -13.46 5.75
CA ASN A 29 11.64 -13.43 5.95
C ASN A 29 12.12 -12.11 6.58
N ILE A 30 11.34 -11.57 7.52
CA ILE A 30 11.61 -10.25 8.13
C ILE A 30 12.97 -10.18 8.84
N ARG A 31 13.49 -11.31 9.36
CA ARG A 31 14.82 -11.39 9.98
C ARG A 31 15.97 -11.15 9.00
N HIS A 32 15.71 -11.26 7.70
CA HIS A 32 16.61 -10.93 6.61
C HIS A 32 16.23 -9.62 5.92
N HIS A 33 15.45 -8.77 6.62
CA HIS A 33 15.05 -7.45 6.15
C HIS A 33 14.18 -7.47 4.88
N GLU A 34 13.36 -8.52 4.71
CA GLU A 34 12.56 -8.73 3.51
C GLU A 34 11.06 -8.67 3.79
N ALA A 35 10.34 -8.05 2.87
CA ALA A 35 8.89 -8.13 2.78
C ALA A 35 8.48 -8.59 1.37
N GLU A 36 7.41 -9.39 1.29
CA GLU A 36 6.76 -9.76 0.04
C GLU A 36 5.53 -8.86 -0.17
N VAL A 37 5.44 -8.31 -1.36
CA VAL A 37 4.33 -7.44 -1.74
C VAL A 37 3.64 -7.99 -2.99
N THR A 38 2.31 -8.01 -2.95
CA THR A 38 1.47 -8.25 -4.11
C THR A 38 0.68 -6.98 -4.40
N ALA A 39 0.89 -6.37 -5.56
CA ALA A 39 0.10 -5.25 -6.05
C ALA A 39 -0.89 -5.74 -7.10
N VAL A 40 -2.17 -5.43 -6.94
CA VAL A 40 -3.23 -5.82 -7.89
C VAL A 40 -3.81 -4.56 -8.52
N PHE A 41 -3.63 -4.46 -9.82
CA PHE A 41 -4.18 -3.41 -10.67
C PHE A 41 -5.30 -4.01 -11.52
N SER A 42 -6.51 -3.46 -11.42
CA SER A 42 -7.68 -3.92 -12.17
C SER A 42 -8.18 -2.81 -13.10
N ASP A 43 -9.08 -3.16 -14.01
CA ASP A 43 -9.71 -2.22 -14.97
C ASP A 43 -8.66 -1.44 -15.79
N ILE A 44 -7.64 -2.17 -16.26
CA ILE A 44 -6.58 -1.62 -17.10
C ILE A 44 -7.07 -1.66 -18.55
N SER A 45 -7.19 -0.49 -19.17
CA SER A 45 -7.61 -0.34 -20.57
C SER A 45 -6.44 -0.28 -21.56
N SER A 46 -5.24 0.06 -21.09
CA SER A 46 -4.03 0.08 -21.93
C SER A 46 -3.56 -1.34 -22.21
N PRO A 47 -3.03 -1.66 -23.40
CA PRO A 47 -2.45 -2.97 -23.71
C PRO A 47 -1.14 -3.27 -22.93
N VAL A 48 -0.52 -2.24 -22.38
CA VAL A 48 0.70 -2.33 -21.56
C VAL A 48 0.48 -1.54 -20.28
N LEU A 49 0.82 -2.12 -19.14
CA LEU A 49 0.83 -1.46 -17.85
C LEU A 49 2.25 -1.05 -17.49
N ASP A 50 2.46 0.26 -17.31
CA ASP A 50 3.71 0.80 -16.78
C ASP A 50 3.65 0.84 -15.25
N ILE A 51 4.51 0.06 -14.60
CA ILE A 51 4.65 -0.03 -13.14
C ILE A 51 5.97 0.62 -12.76
N ARG A 52 5.95 1.50 -11.76
CA ARG A 52 7.11 2.27 -11.34
C ARG A 52 7.33 2.21 -9.84
N MET A 53 8.58 2.35 -9.43
CA MET A 53 8.97 2.68 -8.07
C MET A 53 9.19 4.19 -7.95
N SER A 54 8.82 4.78 -6.81
CA SER A 54 9.07 6.20 -6.57
C SER A 54 10.58 6.49 -6.53
N ARG A 55 10.93 7.70 -6.92
CA ARG A 55 12.28 8.26 -6.76
C ARG A 55 12.33 9.42 -5.78
N SER A 56 11.21 9.74 -5.17
CA SER A 56 11.10 10.83 -4.20
C SER A 56 10.32 10.36 -2.98
N SER A 57 10.58 11.00 -1.86
CA SER A 57 9.81 10.85 -0.63
C SER A 57 9.31 12.23 -0.20
N PRO A 58 8.06 12.36 0.25
CA PRO A 58 7.51 13.61 0.73
C PRO A 58 8.45 14.26 1.77
N GLY A 59 8.60 15.57 1.68
CA GLY A 59 9.46 16.34 2.58
C GLY A 59 10.98 16.19 2.35
N ARG A 60 11.43 15.39 1.38
CA ARG A 60 12.85 15.16 1.09
C ARG A 60 13.24 15.66 -0.30
N TYR A 61 14.18 16.59 -0.37
CA TYR A 61 14.70 17.16 -1.63
C TYR A 61 15.89 16.36 -2.16
N ALA A 62 15.70 15.04 -2.35
CA ALA A 62 16.71 14.15 -2.90
C ALA A 62 16.06 13.11 -3.80
N LEU A 63 16.79 12.66 -4.82
CA LEU A 63 16.39 11.50 -5.61
C LEU A 63 16.87 10.23 -4.91
N HIS A 64 15.96 9.29 -4.82
CA HIS A 64 16.21 7.98 -4.22
C HIS A 64 16.22 6.89 -5.28
N GLU A 65 16.90 5.80 -4.98
CA GLU A 65 16.98 4.63 -5.85
C GLU A 65 16.36 3.41 -5.16
N PHE A 66 15.14 3.56 -4.66
CA PHE A 66 14.41 2.52 -3.92
C PHE A 66 14.27 1.22 -4.72
N ILE A 67 14.18 1.32 -6.04
CA ILE A 67 14.06 0.17 -6.95
C ILE A 67 15.23 -0.82 -6.83
N LYS A 68 16.40 -0.40 -6.40
CA LYS A 68 17.55 -1.28 -6.14
C LYS A 68 17.25 -2.38 -5.14
N ASN A 69 16.31 -2.11 -4.24
CA ASN A 69 15.93 -3.02 -3.17
C ASN A 69 14.79 -3.97 -3.59
N VAL A 70 14.32 -3.89 -4.83
CA VAL A 70 13.21 -4.69 -5.35
C VAL A 70 13.75 -5.82 -6.23
N TYR A 71 13.33 -7.05 -5.95
CA TYR A 71 13.74 -8.24 -6.68
C TYR A 71 12.66 -9.32 -6.69
N SER A 72 12.94 -10.47 -7.30
CA SER A 72 11.98 -11.58 -7.48
C SER A 72 10.67 -11.15 -8.13
N VAL A 73 10.77 -10.23 -9.10
CA VAL A 73 9.63 -9.63 -9.78
C VAL A 73 8.98 -10.65 -10.71
N ARG A 74 7.64 -10.77 -10.63
CA ARG A 74 6.82 -11.57 -11.55
C ARG A 74 5.42 -10.98 -11.65
N ALA A 75 4.71 -11.32 -12.71
CA ALA A 75 3.33 -10.88 -12.91
C ALA A 75 2.44 -12.03 -13.41
N GLU A 76 1.16 -11.93 -13.07
CA GLU A 76 0.08 -12.81 -13.52
C GLU A 76 -1.14 -11.95 -13.92
N ASP A 77 -1.95 -12.46 -14.84
CA ASP A 77 -3.24 -11.85 -15.16
C ASP A 77 -4.32 -12.18 -14.10
N GLY A 78 -5.54 -11.71 -14.31
CA GLY A 78 -6.68 -11.96 -13.40
C GLY A 78 -7.03 -13.44 -13.24
N ARG A 79 -6.63 -14.29 -14.19
CA ARG A 79 -6.86 -15.74 -14.21
C ARG A 79 -5.68 -16.55 -13.70
N GLY A 80 -4.59 -15.89 -13.29
CA GLY A 80 -3.37 -16.52 -12.81
C GLY A 80 -2.42 -16.99 -13.91
N LYS A 81 -2.62 -16.58 -15.16
CA LYS A 81 -1.68 -16.84 -16.25
C LYS A 81 -0.45 -15.95 -16.06
N LYS A 82 0.74 -16.55 -16.11
CA LYS A 82 2.02 -15.81 -16.06
C LYS A 82 2.11 -14.81 -17.22
N LEU A 83 2.53 -13.60 -16.90
CA LEU A 83 2.78 -12.52 -17.84
C LEU A 83 4.27 -12.21 -17.96
N ASP A 84 4.67 -11.73 -19.12
CA ASP A 84 6.03 -11.24 -19.33
C ASP A 84 6.20 -9.86 -18.69
N VAL A 85 7.29 -9.72 -17.93
CA VAL A 85 7.69 -8.47 -17.29
C VAL A 85 9.01 -8.03 -17.92
N THR A 86 9.04 -6.83 -18.47
CA THR A 86 10.26 -6.23 -19.04
C THR A 86 10.67 -5.02 -18.24
N GLN A 87 11.96 -4.80 -18.08
CA GLN A 87 12.52 -3.62 -17.42
C GLN A 87 13.28 -2.79 -18.45
N ASN A 88 12.56 -1.95 -19.18
CA ASN A 88 13.11 -1.06 -20.21
C ASN A 88 13.56 0.29 -19.65
N ASP A 89 13.18 0.58 -18.43
CA ASP A 89 13.50 1.81 -17.69
C ASP A 89 14.14 1.40 -16.36
N PRO A 90 15.23 2.03 -15.89
CA PRO A 90 15.88 1.69 -14.64
C PRO A 90 14.99 1.88 -13.40
N TYR A 91 13.83 2.52 -13.53
CA TYR A 91 12.93 2.84 -12.41
C TYR A 91 11.54 2.18 -12.50
N GLY A 92 11.35 1.25 -13.42
CA GLY A 92 10.05 0.62 -13.59
C GLY A 92 10.04 -0.61 -14.48
N TRP A 93 8.87 -1.18 -14.63
CA TRP A 93 8.59 -2.39 -15.40
C TRP A 93 7.41 -2.18 -16.32
N GLN A 94 7.37 -2.91 -17.40
CA GLN A 94 6.24 -3.01 -18.31
C GLN A 94 5.68 -4.42 -18.29
N VAL A 95 4.35 -4.52 -18.17
CA VAL A 95 3.60 -5.77 -18.21
C VAL A 95 2.61 -5.70 -19.37
N SER A 96 2.70 -6.66 -20.28
CA SER A 96 1.84 -6.74 -21.46
C SER A 96 1.01 -8.03 -21.48
N ALA A 97 0.09 -8.13 -22.45
CA ALA A 97 -0.74 -9.31 -22.70
C ALA A 97 -1.65 -9.73 -21.53
N HIS A 98 -2.00 -8.78 -20.64
CA HIS A 98 -2.93 -8.98 -19.54
C HIS A 98 -4.40 -8.94 -20.02
N ASP A 99 -5.31 -9.46 -19.21
CA ASP A 99 -6.76 -9.51 -19.45
C ASP A 99 -7.54 -8.30 -18.87
N GLY A 100 -6.85 -7.19 -18.60
CA GLY A 100 -7.37 -6.02 -17.89
C GLY A 100 -7.05 -6.03 -16.40
N THR A 101 -6.42 -7.10 -15.90
CA THR A 101 -5.93 -7.22 -14.52
C THR A 101 -4.47 -7.64 -14.52
N VAL A 102 -3.67 -7.03 -13.66
CA VAL A 102 -2.28 -7.42 -13.41
C VAL A 102 -2.09 -7.61 -11.91
N ARG A 103 -1.65 -8.80 -11.54
CA ARG A 103 -1.14 -9.13 -10.21
C ARG A 103 0.38 -9.11 -10.27
N PHE A 104 0.99 -8.10 -9.67
CA PHE A 104 2.43 -7.87 -9.69
C PHE A 104 3.02 -8.23 -8.34
N PHE A 105 3.95 -9.16 -8.32
CA PHE A 105 4.59 -9.70 -7.12
C PHE A 105 6.05 -9.31 -7.10
N TYR A 106 6.53 -8.95 -5.93
CA TYR A 106 7.94 -8.64 -5.72
C TYR A 106 8.34 -8.83 -4.26
N THR A 107 9.63 -8.95 -4.04
CA THR A 107 10.25 -8.85 -2.71
C THR A 107 10.95 -7.51 -2.62
N VAL A 108 10.87 -6.86 -1.45
CA VAL A 108 11.60 -5.64 -1.17
C VAL A 108 12.49 -5.85 0.06
N TYR A 109 13.75 -5.41 -0.06
CA TYR A 109 14.73 -5.40 1.02
C TYR A 109 14.74 -4.04 1.72
N GLY A 110 14.78 -4.03 3.06
CA GLY A 110 14.77 -2.81 3.85
C GLY A 110 15.60 -2.93 5.12
N ASP A 111 16.84 -2.45 5.07
CA ASP A 111 17.77 -2.40 6.20
C ASP A 111 18.39 -1.01 6.31
N HIS A 112 17.55 0.02 6.29
CA HIS A 112 18.01 1.38 6.41
C HIS A 112 17.13 2.17 7.39
N ILE A 113 17.68 2.44 8.56
CA ILE A 113 16.98 3.16 9.64
C ILE A 113 17.04 4.66 9.35
N ASP A 114 16.06 5.16 8.65
CA ASP A 114 15.87 6.57 8.30
C ASP A 114 14.39 6.79 8.00
N GLY A 115 13.82 7.93 8.38
CA GLY A 115 12.40 8.27 8.10
C GLY A 115 12.04 8.35 6.62
N THR A 116 13.00 8.16 5.70
CA THR A 116 12.82 8.20 4.24
C THR A 116 12.84 6.80 3.61
N TYR A 117 13.38 5.82 4.32
CA TYR A 117 13.63 4.48 3.80
C TYR A 117 12.73 3.42 4.43
N LEU A 118 13.09 2.17 4.23
CA LEU A 118 12.43 0.98 4.74
C LEU A 118 13.37 0.29 5.73
N SER A 119 12.91 0.05 6.94
CA SER A 119 13.63 -0.70 7.95
C SER A 119 12.77 -1.86 8.42
N LEU A 120 13.21 -3.08 8.15
CA LEU A 120 12.55 -4.32 8.49
C LEU A 120 13.49 -5.17 9.34
N ASP A 121 13.08 -5.58 10.53
CA ASP A 121 13.86 -6.51 11.34
C ASP A 121 12.96 -7.37 12.27
N ALA A 122 13.58 -8.16 13.13
CA ALA A 122 12.86 -9.04 14.05
C ALA A 122 12.03 -8.31 15.11
N SER A 123 12.16 -6.99 15.23
CA SER A 123 11.50 -6.17 16.25
C SER A 123 10.46 -5.20 15.67
N HIS A 124 10.59 -4.80 14.40
CA HIS A 124 9.66 -3.87 13.76
C HIS A 124 9.71 -3.90 12.23
N ALA A 125 8.72 -3.27 11.62
CA ALA A 125 8.73 -2.85 10.23
C ALA A 125 8.36 -1.36 10.16
N HIS A 126 9.36 -0.50 9.94
CA HIS A 126 9.16 0.90 9.63
C HIS A 126 9.08 1.06 8.11
N ILE A 127 7.94 1.51 7.61
CA ILE A 127 7.64 1.60 6.19
C ILE A 127 7.43 3.06 5.80
N ASN A 128 8.38 3.59 5.02
CA ASN A 128 8.12 4.78 4.21
C ASN A 128 7.53 4.31 2.87
N PRO A 129 6.26 4.60 2.55
CA PRO A 129 5.56 4.01 1.41
C PRO A 129 6.27 4.15 0.06
N PRO A 130 6.93 5.29 -0.29
CA PRO A 130 7.73 5.41 -1.52
C PRO A 130 8.84 4.36 -1.65
N ALA A 131 9.37 3.87 -0.53
CA ALA A 131 10.43 2.86 -0.51
C ALA A 131 9.89 1.42 -0.60
N MET A 132 8.59 1.21 -0.45
CA MET A 132 7.97 -0.11 -0.46
C MET A 132 7.03 -0.34 -1.64
N PHE A 133 6.16 0.62 -1.97
CA PHE A 133 5.06 0.39 -2.90
C PHE A 133 5.38 0.87 -4.31
N VAL A 134 5.29 -0.07 -5.27
CA VAL A 134 5.24 0.29 -6.69
C VAL A 134 3.87 0.89 -7.02
N TYR A 135 3.78 1.68 -8.07
CA TYR A 135 2.53 2.26 -8.55
C TYR A 135 2.41 2.11 -10.07
N ALA A 136 1.20 2.15 -10.59
CA ALA A 136 0.96 2.18 -12.03
C ALA A 136 0.69 3.62 -12.48
N GLN A 137 1.30 4.01 -13.59
CA GLN A 137 0.97 5.29 -14.23
C GLN A 137 -0.52 5.31 -14.62
N ASN A 138 -1.16 6.45 -14.47
CA ASN A 138 -2.60 6.65 -14.72
C ASN A 138 -3.56 5.91 -13.74
N ALA A 139 -3.06 5.43 -12.60
CA ALA A 139 -3.86 4.87 -11.52
C ALA A 139 -3.74 5.64 -10.18
N ASP A 140 -3.14 6.82 -10.22
CA ASP A 140 -2.81 7.67 -9.07
C ASP A 140 -4.02 8.23 -8.31
N HIS A 141 -5.14 8.43 -9.00
CA HIS A 141 -6.41 8.90 -8.41
C HIS A 141 -7.32 7.80 -7.87
N ARG A 142 -6.88 6.54 -7.92
CA ARG A 142 -7.66 5.41 -7.43
C ARG A 142 -7.54 5.26 -5.92
N ASN A 143 -8.63 4.83 -5.28
CA ASN A 143 -8.56 4.40 -3.90
C ASN A 143 -7.59 3.22 -3.77
N ILE A 144 -6.83 3.21 -2.69
CA ILE A 144 -5.83 2.18 -2.43
C ILE A 144 -6.23 1.43 -1.17
N ARG A 145 -6.20 0.11 -1.25
CA ARG A 145 -6.43 -0.79 -0.13
C ARG A 145 -5.16 -1.54 0.18
N LEU A 146 -4.71 -1.45 1.43
CA LEU A 146 -3.55 -2.16 1.93
C LEU A 146 -4.02 -3.23 2.92
N ARG A 147 -3.51 -4.44 2.78
CA ARG A 147 -3.68 -5.53 3.73
C ARG A 147 -2.31 -5.99 4.21
N PHE A 148 -2.15 -6.10 5.51
CA PHE A 148 -0.93 -6.61 6.13
C PHE A 148 -1.18 -7.97 6.79
N THR A 149 -0.24 -8.91 6.59
CA THR A 149 -0.14 -10.12 7.39
C THR A 149 1.01 -9.93 8.36
N LEU A 150 0.68 -9.72 9.62
CA LEU A 150 1.67 -9.42 10.66
C LEU A 150 2.53 -10.65 10.97
N PRO A 151 3.85 -10.47 11.18
CA PRO A 151 4.75 -11.57 11.50
C PRO A 151 4.60 -12.08 12.93
N ASP A 152 4.08 -11.24 13.83
CA ASP A 152 3.85 -11.57 15.24
C ASP A 152 2.49 -11.07 15.69
N LYS A 153 1.82 -11.83 16.56
CA LYS A 153 0.48 -11.52 17.08
C LYS A 153 0.45 -10.34 18.07
N THR A 154 1.59 -9.99 18.62
CA THR A 154 1.74 -8.84 19.55
C THR A 154 1.94 -7.53 18.81
N TRP A 155 2.26 -7.59 17.51
CA TRP A 155 2.49 -6.41 16.71
C TRP A 155 1.19 -5.73 16.33
N ARG A 156 1.24 -4.42 16.30
CA ARG A 156 0.15 -3.53 15.90
C ARG A 156 0.62 -2.64 14.76
N ILE A 157 -0.31 -2.00 14.08
CA ILE A 157 -0.03 -1.07 12.98
C ILE A 157 -0.40 0.34 13.46
N ALA A 158 0.52 1.27 13.27
CA ALA A 158 0.29 2.69 13.46
C ALA A 158 0.53 3.44 12.15
N THR A 159 -0.44 4.21 11.71
CA THR A 159 -0.41 5.03 10.49
C THR A 159 -1.55 6.04 10.53
N GLN A 160 -1.45 7.11 9.73
CA GLN A 160 -2.56 8.05 9.54
C GLN A 160 -3.66 7.53 8.60
N LEU A 161 -3.43 6.40 7.91
CA LEU A 161 -4.41 5.80 7.01
C LEU A 161 -5.64 5.32 7.78
N LYS A 162 -6.81 5.40 7.13
CA LYS A 162 -8.06 4.94 7.73
C LYS A 162 -8.11 3.42 7.80
N GLU A 163 -8.27 2.87 9.01
CA GLU A 163 -8.52 1.45 9.19
C GLU A 163 -9.92 1.07 8.65
N SER A 164 -9.99 -0.05 7.94
CA SER A 164 -11.21 -0.58 7.30
C SER A 164 -11.45 -2.06 7.59
N GLY A 165 -10.81 -2.57 8.63
CA GLY A 165 -10.89 -3.97 9.08
C GLY A 165 -9.56 -4.42 9.65
N ALA A 166 -9.51 -5.59 10.25
CA ALA A 166 -8.30 -6.10 10.89
C ALA A 166 -7.10 -6.09 9.92
N SER A 167 -6.09 -5.28 10.23
CA SER A 167 -4.89 -5.08 9.41
C SER A 167 -5.17 -4.65 7.95
N VAL A 168 -6.28 -3.92 7.72
CA VAL A 168 -6.68 -3.40 6.42
C VAL A 168 -6.83 -1.88 6.51
N TYR A 169 -6.17 -1.15 5.62
CA TYR A 169 -6.13 0.29 5.59
C TYR A 169 -6.49 0.83 4.20
N ILE A 170 -7.02 2.04 4.16
CA ILE A 170 -7.46 2.71 2.92
C ILE A 170 -6.74 4.06 2.81
N ALA A 171 -6.14 4.30 1.66
CA ALA A 171 -5.73 5.63 1.22
C ALA A 171 -6.68 6.12 0.11
N SER A 172 -6.98 7.41 0.11
CA SER A 172 -7.86 8.03 -0.90
C SER A 172 -7.27 7.99 -2.31
N ASP A 173 -5.95 8.05 -2.38
CA ASP A 173 -5.17 8.14 -3.62
C ASP A 173 -3.69 7.81 -3.36
N LEU A 174 -2.89 7.82 -4.43
CA LEU A 174 -1.47 7.52 -4.35
C LEU A 174 -0.69 8.57 -3.55
N ALA A 175 -0.99 9.86 -3.70
CA ALA A 175 -0.26 10.93 -3.01
C ALA A 175 -0.45 10.80 -1.50
N TYR A 176 -1.68 10.54 -1.05
CA TYR A 176 -1.96 10.33 0.37
C TYR A 176 -1.29 9.06 0.92
N LEU A 177 -1.25 7.96 0.14
CA LEU A 177 -0.48 6.77 0.53
C LEU A 177 1.00 7.11 0.70
N MET A 178 1.61 7.76 -0.30
CA MET A 178 3.05 8.05 -0.30
C MET A 178 3.48 8.97 0.85
N ASP A 179 2.55 9.78 1.39
CA ASP A 179 2.77 10.66 2.55
C ASP A 179 2.27 10.07 3.88
N SER A 180 2.04 8.77 3.93
CA SER A 180 1.49 8.08 5.12
C SER A 180 2.47 7.01 5.63
N PRO A 181 3.46 7.36 6.45
CA PRO A 181 4.35 6.39 7.09
C PRO A 181 3.57 5.34 7.89
N ILE A 182 4.15 4.14 7.98
CA ILE A 182 3.53 3.01 8.68
C ILE A 182 4.58 2.40 9.61
N GLU A 183 4.24 2.28 10.88
CA GLU A 183 5.01 1.55 11.88
C GLU A 183 4.27 0.27 12.27
N ILE A 184 4.94 -0.87 12.20
CA ILE A 184 4.39 -2.18 12.57
C ILE A 184 5.32 -2.83 13.59
N SER A 185 4.91 -2.86 14.85
CA SER A 185 5.70 -3.42 15.96
C SER A 185 4.86 -3.63 17.22
N ALA A 186 5.48 -4.11 18.28
CA ALA A 186 4.93 -4.09 19.63
C ALA A 186 5.17 -2.72 20.31
N PHE A 187 4.89 -1.63 19.61
CA PHE A 187 5.16 -0.27 20.06
C PHE A 187 4.37 0.13 21.31
N GLN A 188 4.88 1.13 22.02
CA GLN A 188 4.16 1.86 23.06
C GLN A 188 3.44 3.05 22.42
N GLU A 189 2.25 3.35 22.94
CA GLU A 189 1.44 4.47 22.47
C GLU A 189 1.06 5.38 23.64
N SER A 190 1.20 6.68 23.44
CA SER A 190 0.69 7.71 24.32
C SER A 190 -0.16 8.67 23.51
N SER A 191 -1.38 8.93 23.98
CA SER A 191 -2.33 9.77 23.25
C SER A 191 -2.86 10.89 24.12
N TRP A 192 -3.12 12.05 23.50
CA TRP A 192 -3.74 13.20 24.15
C TRP A 192 -4.61 13.98 23.16
N ARG A 193 -5.53 14.80 23.68
CA ARG A 193 -6.40 15.67 22.87
C ARG A 193 -5.99 17.12 23.01
N VAL A 194 -6.02 17.82 21.89
CA VAL A 194 -5.81 19.27 21.83
C VAL A 194 -7.09 19.92 21.30
N PRO A 195 -7.69 20.87 22.04
CA PRO A 195 -8.85 21.62 21.56
C PRO A 195 -8.51 22.42 20.31
N ALA A 196 -9.38 22.36 19.28
CA ALA A 196 -9.30 23.15 18.08
C ALA A 196 -10.69 23.68 17.70
N THR A 197 -10.75 24.70 16.84
CA THR A 197 -12.01 25.33 16.41
C THR A 197 -12.97 24.39 15.68
N SER A 198 -12.45 23.35 15.05
CA SER A 198 -13.21 22.31 14.33
C SER A 198 -13.54 21.07 15.16
N GLY A 199 -13.24 21.09 16.47
CA GLY A 199 -13.33 19.94 17.39
C GLY A 199 -11.96 19.46 17.83
N ASP A 200 -11.92 18.67 18.90
CA ASP A 200 -10.67 18.16 19.47
C ASP A 200 -9.86 17.32 18.47
N ILE A 201 -8.56 17.59 18.39
CA ILE A 201 -7.61 16.79 17.61
C ILE A 201 -6.96 15.79 18.56
N LEU A 202 -7.04 14.51 18.20
CA LEU A 202 -6.32 13.43 18.88
C LEU A 202 -4.90 13.33 18.33
N PHE A 203 -3.92 13.45 19.21
CA PHE A 203 -2.52 13.15 18.91
C PHE A 203 -2.16 11.78 19.50
N SER A 204 -1.43 10.97 18.74
CA SER A 204 -0.84 9.72 19.21
C SER A 204 0.65 9.73 18.95
N LEU A 205 1.44 9.53 19.98
CA LEU A 205 2.87 9.29 19.89
C LEU A 205 3.12 7.78 19.88
N ILE A 206 3.72 7.30 18.82
CA ILE A 206 4.09 5.90 18.65
C ILE A 206 5.58 5.78 18.92
N LEU A 207 5.94 4.90 19.85
CA LEU A 207 7.31 4.75 20.29
C LEU A 207 7.73 3.27 20.25
N HIS A 208 8.61 2.93 19.32
CA HIS A 208 9.31 1.65 19.26
C HIS A 208 10.75 1.82 19.78
N HIS A 209 11.12 1.09 20.82
CA HIS A 209 12.44 1.12 21.41
C HIS A 209 12.70 -0.12 22.28
N THR A 210 13.95 -0.42 22.55
CA THR A 210 14.39 -1.57 23.34
C THR A 210 14.58 -1.28 24.82
N GLY A 211 14.45 -0.01 25.26
CA GLY A 211 14.62 0.44 26.64
C GLY A 211 13.29 0.76 27.34
N THR A 212 13.37 1.20 28.59
CA THR A 212 12.22 1.77 29.31
C THR A 212 12.21 3.29 29.11
N PRO A 213 11.14 3.91 28.58
CA PRO A 213 11.08 5.35 28.46
C PRO A 213 11.16 5.99 29.84
N LYS A 214 12.02 6.99 29.99
CA LYS A 214 11.99 7.86 31.17
C LYS A 214 10.85 8.85 30.97
N GLN A 215 9.83 8.80 31.81
CA GLN A 215 8.87 9.89 31.93
C GLN A 215 9.62 11.07 32.59
N THR A 216 9.77 12.16 31.88
CA THR A 216 10.25 13.46 32.40
C THR A 216 9.05 14.35 32.69
#